data_0c144cbbbcb2d16ff8c9eb5f18b665f8
#
_entry.id   0c144cbbbcb2d16ff8c9eb5f18b665f8
#
_cell.length_a   1.000
_cell.length_b   1.000
_cell.length_c   1.000
_cell.angle_alpha   90.00
_cell.angle_beta   90.00
_cell.angle_gamma   90.00
#
_symmetry.space_group_name_H-M   'P 1'
#
loop_
_entity.id
_entity.type
_entity.pdbx_description
1 polymer ?
#
loop_
_entity_poly.entity_id
_entity_poly.type
_entity_poly.pdbx_seq_one_letter_code
_entity_poly.pdbx_strand_id
1 'polypeptide(L)'
;LFYAVEEENEVPWGVLAVTARDPQNPSEEDLKAQIVQPTKAGGKIESGRSRATMTDLQLEFTKDGAFLIFAGELKEGVVFGNILTGDGRCTPARMIRPKQQLTEEPQPNLAEGVYALTEILRSGADWDQLATFVEEHPESPVAINALYSMGSQLGPREVTREKVEQLFDLSSKTLSLWGNRLQQYARLNTLVSVVNIYRYPDLFEEIRQTLLGEFPEPMWQKQTQYVLETLETELKNVEKVDQLRNSTEEARAEILTALNKAKQEDRFNFNFLRATADTLENLDEKEEALEWYLDFVAIPGFDSFYLNQFQMFAREMSPTSEKLKSLWVDVHENSDGLSAALETSYQKLLDYYETPELIIPEADGKRVLVELFTGTACPPCVASDLAFSKLYQELPSDRVVFLQYHVHSPAPDPLTGEGTSGRYHYYGAKGTPTTLVNGRIIEGVAGPASLVSSSLLRLSDEIGEQLSIDAPLEISAEVKPGKAGLATFKASVKADDLSERWRLNVVLAEEKVKFTGQNQVPIHTMVVRQVITPSQGESPKGDAISVEGTIDLKALATTLNGSLAKIEKQYRAELPKAPLDFKNLHLVVFVQDNRNQRVRQVISIPVPELSSPKVSSAAP
;
A
#
# COMPACT_ATOMS: atom_id res chain seq x y z
N LEU A 1 -2.27 22.24 -28.76
CA LEU A 1 -2.75 21.78 -27.46
C LEU A 1 -2.24 20.37 -27.17
N PHE A 2 -1.75 20.18 -25.98
CA PHE A 2 -1.26 18.90 -25.49
C PHE A 2 -2.28 18.31 -24.51
N TYR A 3 -2.79 17.14 -24.84
CA TYR A 3 -3.74 16.38 -24.04
C TYR A 3 -3.09 15.08 -23.60
N ALA A 4 -3.27 14.73 -22.32
CA ALA A 4 -2.98 13.41 -21.78
C ALA A 4 -4.28 12.72 -21.39
N VAL A 5 -4.32 11.40 -21.48
CA VAL A 5 -5.46 10.62 -20.99
C VAL A 5 -5.21 10.30 -19.51
N GLU A 6 -6.02 10.90 -18.65
CA GLU A 6 -6.04 10.64 -17.21
C GLU A 6 -7.36 9.94 -16.88
N GLU A 7 -7.27 8.69 -16.40
CA GLU A 7 -8.43 7.82 -16.18
C GLU A 7 -9.26 7.67 -17.48
N GLU A 8 -10.43 8.30 -17.54
CA GLU A 8 -11.37 8.24 -18.68
C GLU A 8 -11.44 9.55 -19.46
N ASN A 9 -10.62 10.55 -19.10
CA ASN A 9 -10.69 11.89 -19.67
C ASN A 9 -9.45 12.27 -20.45
N GLU A 10 -9.63 12.95 -21.57
CA GLU A 10 -8.58 13.71 -22.24
C GLU A 10 -8.41 15.05 -21.53
N VAL A 11 -7.37 15.17 -20.74
CA VAL A 11 -7.08 16.35 -19.92
C VAL A 11 -6.08 17.25 -20.65
N PRO A 12 -6.42 18.52 -20.92
CA PRO A 12 -5.48 19.45 -21.55
C PRO A 12 -4.41 19.87 -20.54
N TRP A 13 -3.14 19.57 -20.84
CA TRP A 13 -2.03 19.93 -19.96
C TRP A 13 -1.39 21.28 -20.31
N GLY A 14 -1.46 21.69 -21.57
CA GLY A 14 -0.89 22.98 -21.96
C GLY A 14 -0.81 23.21 -23.46
N VAL A 15 -0.18 24.34 -23.81
CA VAL A 15 0.13 24.72 -25.17
C VAL A 15 1.61 24.42 -25.45
N LEU A 16 1.86 23.63 -26.48
CA LEU A 16 3.20 23.34 -26.97
C LEU A 16 3.57 24.32 -28.09
N ALA A 17 4.76 24.91 -28.03
CA ALA A 17 5.38 25.61 -29.14
C ALA A 17 6.48 24.74 -29.74
N VAL A 18 6.47 24.58 -31.06
CA VAL A 18 7.55 23.92 -31.83
C VAL A 18 8.21 24.99 -32.69
N THR A 19 9.52 25.17 -32.52
CA THR A 19 10.30 26.20 -33.21
C THR A 19 11.60 25.61 -33.76
N ALA A 20 12.17 26.20 -34.79
CA ALA A 20 13.51 25.83 -35.26
C ALA A 20 14.52 26.06 -34.12
N ARG A 21 15.45 25.12 -33.91
CA ARG A 21 16.51 25.24 -32.91
C ARG A 21 17.48 26.36 -33.28
N ASP A 22 17.84 26.48 -34.57
CA ASP A 22 18.57 27.61 -35.13
C ASP A 22 17.63 28.45 -35.98
N PRO A 23 17.11 29.62 -35.52
CA PRO A 23 16.24 30.47 -36.29
C PRO A 23 16.90 31.10 -37.53
N GLN A 24 18.26 31.14 -37.60
CA GLN A 24 19.00 31.69 -38.74
C GLN A 24 19.24 30.64 -39.84
N ASN A 25 19.20 29.35 -39.47
CA ASN A 25 19.33 28.25 -40.39
C ASN A 25 18.31 27.14 -40.04
N PRO A 26 17.02 27.38 -40.27
CA PRO A 26 15.97 26.44 -39.88
C PRO A 26 16.07 25.14 -40.62
N SER A 27 16.18 24.02 -39.89
CA SER A 27 16.14 22.67 -40.42
C SER A 27 14.85 21.99 -39.94
N GLU A 28 14.18 21.28 -40.86
CA GLU A 28 13.01 20.47 -40.54
C GLU A 28 13.32 19.25 -39.66
N GLU A 29 14.60 18.89 -39.57
CA GLU A 29 15.10 17.76 -38.79
C GLU A 29 15.62 18.15 -37.37
N ASP A 30 15.72 19.47 -37.09
CA ASP A 30 16.22 19.96 -35.79
C ASP A 30 15.32 21.06 -35.22
N LEU A 31 14.19 20.63 -34.69
CA LEU A 31 13.21 21.49 -34.05
C LEU A 31 13.31 21.38 -32.52
N LYS A 32 12.91 22.45 -31.83
CA LYS A 32 12.75 22.49 -30.39
C LYS A 32 11.26 22.55 -30.03
N ALA A 33 10.85 21.68 -29.12
CA ALA A 33 9.50 21.69 -28.57
C ALA A 33 9.54 22.11 -27.10
N GLN A 34 8.56 22.92 -26.69
CA GLN A 34 8.44 23.42 -25.33
C GLN A 34 6.99 23.70 -24.97
N ILE A 35 6.57 23.30 -23.76
CA ILE A 35 5.28 23.70 -23.21
C ILE A 35 5.40 25.15 -22.75
N VAL A 36 4.71 26.05 -23.44
CA VAL A 36 4.82 27.50 -23.21
C VAL A 36 3.72 28.05 -22.32
N GLN A 37 2.59 27.37 -22.24
CA GLN A 37 1.44 27.78 -21.43
C GLN A 37 0.78 26.53 -20.83
N PRO A 38 1.12 26.14 -19.59
CA PRO A 38 0.39 25.09 -18.89
C PRO A 38 -1.04 25.54 -18.57
N THR A 39 -1.98 24.60 -18.56
CA THR A 39 -3.35 24.80 -18.09
C THR A 39 -3.44 24.59 -16.59
N LYS A 40 -4.58 24.93 -15.97
CA LYS A 40 -4.82 24.61 -14.56
C LYS A 40 -4.81 23.10 -14.32
N ALA A 41 -5.41 22.33 -15.21
CA ALA A 41 -5.44 20.87 -15.15
C ALA A 41 -4.04 20.25 -15.38
N GLY A 42 -3.16 20.92 -16.14
CA GLY A 42 -1.78 20.50 -16.37
C GLY A 42 -0.87 20.65 -15.14
N GLY A 43 -1.25 21.46 -14.16
CA GLY A 43 -0.42 21.70 -12.97
C GLY A 43 0.87 22.46 -13.28
N LYS A 44 1.90 22.27 -12.45
CA LYS A 44 3.22 22.89 -12.66
C LYS A 44 4.04 22.03 -13.61
N ILE A 45 4.24 22.51 -14.86
CA ILE A 45 5.03 21.83 -15.88
C ILE A 45 6.32 22.63 -16.16
N GLU A 46 7.45 21.93 -16.12
CA GLU A 46 8.76 22.48 -16.50
C GLU A 46 9.32 21.64 -17.66
N SER A 47 9.53 22.28 -18.80
CA SER A 47 10.06 21.61 -20.01
C SER A 47 11.54 21.33 -19.86
N GLY A 48 11.95 20.09 -20.15
CA GLY A 48 13.32 19.62 -20.21
C GLY A 48 13.88 19.61 -21.65
N ARG A 49 14.52 18.51 -22.01
CA ARG A 49 15.08 18.31 -23.35
C ARG A 49 13.98 17.98 -24.35
N SER A 50 14.17 18.39 -25.59
CA SER A 50 13.29 18.00 -26.69
C SER A 50 14.09 17.63 -27.92
N ARG A 51 13.55 16.68 -28.69
CA ARG A 51 13.96 16.33 -30.04
C ARG A 51 12.69 16.32 -30.87
N ALA A 52 12.68 17.08 -31.94
CA ALA A 52 11.54 17.14 -32.83
C ALA A 52 12.02 17.15 -34.29
N THR A 53 11.26 16.46 -35.12
CA THR A 53 11.33 16.53 -36.61
C THR A 53 9.94 16.92 -37.10
N MET A 54 9.76 16.94 -38.42
CA MET A 54 8.42 17.18 -38.99
C MET A 54 7.43 16.04 -38.72
N THR A 55 7.92 14.85 -38.43
CA THR A 55 7.09 13.64 -38.20
C THR A 55 7.09 13.16 -36.76
N ASP A 56 8.17 13.39 -36.03
CA ASP A 56 8.40 12.81 -34.72
C ASP A 56 8.67 13.86 -33.66
N LEU A 57 8.16 13.64 -32.47
CA LEU A 57 8.36 14.51 -31.32
C LEU A 57 8.69 13.69 -30.09
N GLN A 58 9.80 14.01 -29.45
CA GLN A 58 10.14 13.56 -28.10
C GLN A 58 10.33 14.76 -27.20
N LEU A 59 9.71 14.74 -26.02
CA LEU A 59 9.78 15.81 -25.03
C LEU A 59 9.97 15.23 -23.64
N GLU A 60 11.03 15.64 -22.96
CA GLU A 60 11.24 15.41 -21.54
C GLU A 60 10.69 16.61 -20.76
N PHE A 61 9.99 16.37 -19.68
CA PHE A 61 9.46 17.43 -18.83
C PHE A 61 9.17 16.91 -17.41
N THR A 62 8.96 17.81 -16.45
CA THR A 62 8.43 17.47 -15.15
C THR A 62 7.02 18.03 -14.99
N LYS A 63 6.14 17.26 -14.37
CA LYS A 63 4.79 17.68 -13.96
C LYS A 63 4.67 17.44 -12.47
N ASP A 64 4.45 18.53 -11.73
CA ASP A 64 4.33 18.49 -10.26
C ASP A 64 5.52 17.77 -9.56
N GLY A 65 6.71 17.88 -10.14
CA GLY A 65 7.95 17.26 -9.68
C GLY A 65 8.23 15.85 -10.22
N ALA A 66 7.27 15.19 -10.87
CA ALA A 66 7.48 13.89 -11.50
C ALA A 66 8.13 14.04 -12.89
N PHE A 67 9.15 13.24 -13.19
CA PHE A 67 9.80 13.21 -14.51
C PHE A 67 8.99 12.37 -15.49
N LEU A 68 8.76 12.91 -16.67
CA LEU A 68 7.91 12.36 -17.73
C LEU A 68 8.58 12.49 -19.09
N ILE A 69 8.35 11.51 -19.96
CA ILE A 69 8.83 11.52 -21.36
C ILE A 69 7.63 11.31 -22.30
N PHE A 70 7.31 12.32 -23.10
CA PHE A 70 6.39 12.15 -24.22
C PHE A 70 7.17 11.71 -25.48
N ALA A 71 6.61 10.76 -26.21
CA ALA A 71 7.05 10.42 -27.58
C ALA A 71 5.83 10.24 -28.47
N GLY A 72 5.86 10.82 -29.67
CA GLY A 72 4.72 10.75 -30.60
C GLY A 72 5.08 11.06 -32.04
N GLU A 73 4.20 10.67 -32.96
CA GLU A 73 4.31 10.82 -34.40
C GLU A 73 3.16 11.68 -34.94
N LEU A 74 3.46 12.48 -35.94
CA LEU A 74 2.47 13.28 -36.66
C LEU A 74 1.71 12.42 -37.69
N LYS A 75 0.40 12.26 -37.45
CA LYS A 75 -0.52 11.55 -38.36
C LYS A 75 -1.74 12.45 -38.63
N GLU A 76 -2.03 12.74 -39.88
CA GLU A 76 -3.20 13.53 -40.29
C GLU A 76 -3.36 14.90 -39.55
N GLY A 77 -2.26 15.55 -39.21
CA GLY A 77 -2.25 16.85 -38.56
C GLY A 77 -2.41 16.80 -37.01
N VAL A 78 -2.44 15.61 -36.44
CA VAL A 78 -2.42 15.35 -35.00
C VAL A 78 -1.14 14.58 -34.65
N VAL A 79 -0.47 14.98 -33.57
CA VAL A 79 0.62 14.17 -33.02
C VAL A 79 0.01 13.21 -32.02
N PHE A 80 -0.01 11.93 -32.36
CA PHE A 80 -0.39 10.86 -31.46
C PHE A 80 0.85 10.27 -30.80
N GLY A 81 0.76 9.94 -29.53
CA GLY A 81 1.89 9.41 -28.78
C GLY A 81 1.51 8.96 -27.39
N ASN A 82 2.52 8.82 -26.57
CA ASN A 82 2.36 8.33 -25.19
C ASN A 82 3.30 9.07 -24.24
N ILE A 83 2.92 9.07 -22.97
CA ILE A 83 3.72 9.60 -21.87
C ILE A 83 4.19 8.42 -21.03
N LEU A 84 5.51 8.32 -20.87
CA LEU A 84 6.15 7.37 -19.99
C LEU A 84 6.54 8.07 -18.67
N THR A 85 6.16 7.49 -17.56
CA THR A 85 6.52 7.94 -16.21
C THR A 85 7.78 7.23 -15.71
N GLY A 86 8.46 7.82 -14.71
CA GLY A 86 9.67 7.23 -14.12
C GLY A 86 9.43 5.88 -13.41
N ASP A 87 8.19 5.58 -13.02
CA ASP A 87 7.77 4.28 -12.45
C ASP A 87 7.32 3.27 -13.52
N GLY A 88 7.48 3.59 -14.80
CA GLY A 88 7.23 2.67 -15.92
C GLY A 88 5.78 2.64 -16.42
N ARG A 89 4.87 3.46 -15.89
CA ARG A 89 3.52 3.57 -16.48
C ARG A 89 3.56 4.31 -17.80
N CYS A 90 2.71 3.89 -18.72
CA CYS A 90 2.60 4.49 -20.05
C CYS A 90 1.13 4.84 -20.32
N THR A 91 0.86 6.09 -20.70
CA THR A 91 -0.50 6.59 -20.96
C THR A 91 -0.59 7.25 -22.33
N PRO A 92 -1.73 7.12 -23.02
CA PRO A 92 -1.93 7.79 -24.31
C PRO A 92 -1.93 9.32 -24.15
N ALA A 93 -1.36 9.99 -25.12
CA ALA A 93 -1.39 11.45 -25.18
C ALA A 93 -1.36 11.95 -26.62
N ARG A 94 -2.01 13.06 -26.91
CA ARG A 94 -2.03 13.64 -28.24
C ARG A 94 -1.86 15.15 -28.25
N MET A 95 -1.41 15.68 -29.38
CA MET A 95 -1.30 17.10 -29.60
C MET A 95 -2.10 17.50 -30.84
N ILE A 96 -3.00 18.47 -30.68
CA ILE A 96 -3.80 19.00 -31.77
C ILE A 96 -3.47 20.47 -32.01
N ARG A 97 -3.45 20.87 -33.28
CA ARG A 97 -3.32 22.28 -33.64
C ARG A 97 -4.69 22.96 -33.47
N PRO A 98 -4.82 23.98 -32.61
CA PRO A 98 -6.09 24.71 -32.49
C PRO A 98 -6.40 25.43 -33.78
N LYS A 99 -7.66 25.37 -34.22
CA LYS A 99 -8.13 26.06 -35.46
C LYS A 99 -8.18 27.57 -35.31
N GLN A 100 -8.28 28.08 -34.08
CA GLN A 100 -8.33 29.51 -33.74
C GLN A 100 -7.46 29.79 -32.53
N GLN A 101 -7.11 31.05 -32.31
CA GLN A 101 -6.40 31.46 -31.09
C GLN A 101 -7.29 31.15 -29.87
N LEU A 102 -6.69 30.50 -28.87
CA LEU A 102 -7.41 30.15 -27.65
C LEU A 102 -7.81 31.42 -26.88
N THR A 103 -9.09 31.65 -26.78
CA THR A 103 -9.67 32.77 -25.99
C THR A 103 -10.07 32.31 -24.59
N GLU A 104 -10.27 31.03 -24.40
CA GLU A 104 -10.63 30.38 -23.12
C GLU A 104 -9.76 29.17 -22.86
N GLU A 105 -9.65 28.77 -21.58
CA GLU A 105 -8.94 27.60 -21.17
C GLU A 105 -9.68 26.33 -21.64
N PRO A 106 -9.02 25.40 -22.37
CA PRO A 106 -9.68 24.20 -22.83
C PRO A 106 -10.09 23.33 -21.63
N GLN A 107 -11.28 22.75 -21.72
CA GLN A 107 -11.81 21.86 -20.68
C GLN A 107 -11.48 20.40 -20.99
N PRO A 108 -11.41 19.52 -19.97
CA PRO A 108 -11.32 18.07 -20.16
C PRO A 108 -12.54 17.54 -20.93
N ASN A 109 -12.29 16.56 -21.80
CA ASN A 109 -13.33 15.84 -22.53
C ASN A 109 -13.23 14.35 -22.19
N LEU A 110 -14.36 13.64 -22.30
CA LEU A 110 -14.32 12.17 -22.21
C LEU A 110 -13.52 11.62 -23.39
N ALA A 111 -12.67 10.63 -23.11
CA ALA A 111 -11.92 9.95 -24.15
C ALA A 111 -12.86 9.13 -25.05
N GLU A 112 -12.42 8.90 -26.28
CA GLU A 112 -13.19 8.09 -27.23
C GLU A 112 -13.41 6.68 -26.70
N GLY A 113 -14.65 6.16 -26.85
CA GLY A 113 -15.04 4.82 -26.41
C GLY A 113 -15.48 4.71 -24.96
N VAL A 114 -15.27 5.72 -24.10
CA VAL A 114 -15.62 5.66 -22.68
C VAL A 114 -17.08 5.29 -22.44
N TYR A 115 -18.01 5.91 -23.16
CA TYR A 115 -19.45 5.60 -22.99
C TYR A 115 -19.77 4.14 -23.31
N ALA A 116 -19.25 3.62 -24.43
CA ALA A 116 -19.48 2.24 -24.83
C ALA A 116 -18.88 1.26 -23.82
N LEU A 117 -17.64 1.48 -23.39
CA LEU A 117 -16.99 0.65 -22.39
C LEU A 117 -17.72 0.69 -21.04
N THR A 118 -18.16 1.88 -20.61
CA THR A 118 -18.89 2.05 -19.34
C THR A 118 -20.21 1.28 -19.33
N GLU A 119 -20.94 1.26 -20.44
CA GLU A 119 -22.18 0.48 -20.57
C GLU A 119 -21.91 -1.03 -20.48
N ILE A 120 -20.84 -1.51 -21.12
CA ILE A 120 -20.42 -2.92 -21.03
C ILE A 120 -20.06 -3.27 -19.58
N LEU A 121 -19.27 -2.45 -18.91
CA LEU A 121 -18.83 -2.69 -17.52
C LEU A 121 -20.03 -2.68 -16.55
N ARG A 122 -21.01 -1.81 -16.76
CA ARG A 122 -22.25 -1.76 -15.96
C ARG A 122 -23.17 -2.96 -16.18
N SER A 123 -23.18 -3.53 -17.38
CA SER A 123 -24.00 -4.71 -17.71
C SER A 123 -23.43 -6.04 -17.22
N GLY A 124 -22.28 -6.03 -16.58
CA GLY A 124 -21.62 -7.23 -16.04
C GLY A 124 -20.36 -7.65 -16.80
N ALA A 125 -19.91 -6.84 -17.75
CA ALA A 125 -18.63 -6.99 -18.45
C ALA A 125 -18.39 -8.39 -19.05
N ASP A 126 -19.29 -8.86 -19.88
CA ASP A 126 -19.14 -10.15 -20.58
C ASP A 126 -17.91 -10.14 -21.49
N TRP A 127 -17.20 -11.28 -21.56
CA TRP A 127 -15.97 -11.46 -22.35
C TRP A 127 -16.15 -11.08 -23.81
N ASP A 128 -17.21 -11.59 -24.45
CA ASP A 128 -17.45 -11.37 -25.88
C ASP A 128 -17.77 -9.91 -26.19
N GLN A 129 -18.46 -9.22 -25.27
CA GLN A 129 -18.73 -7.78 -25.39
C GLN A 129 -17.46 -6.95 -25.28
N LEU A 130 -16.56 -7.30 -24.36
CA LEU A 130 -15.25 -6.63 -24.21
C LEU A 130 -14.37 -6.88 -25.44
N ALA A 131 -14.30 -8.12 -25.95
CA ALA A 131 -13.57 -8.45 -27.16
C ALA A 131 -14.09 -7.67 -28.37
N THR A 132 -15.41 -7.63 -28.58
CA THR A 132 -16.06 -6.83 -29.64
C THR A 132 -15.73 -5.35 -29.50
N PHE A 133 -15.77 -4.80 -28.27
CA PHE A 133 -15.39 -3.41 -28.06
C PHE A 133 -13.96 -3.13 -28.50
N VAL A 134 -13.00 -3.98 -28.14
CA VAL A 134 -11.59 -3.81 -28.53
C VAL A 134 -11.42 -3.92 -30.06
N GLU A 135 -12.14 -4.82 -30.72
CA GLU A 135 -12.13 -4.98 -32.17
C GLU A 135 -12.74 -3.78 -32.91
N GLU A 136 -13.83 -3.22 -32.39
CA GLU A 136 -14.50 -2.05 -33.00
C GLU A 136 -13.79 -0.73 -32.69
N HIS A 137 -13.08 -0.64 -31.56
CA HIS A 137 -12.39 0.56 -31.07
C HIS A 137 -10.90 0.29 -30.76
N PRO A 138 -10.11 -0.29 -31.69
CA PRO A 138 -8.74 -0.72 -31.39
C PRO A 138 -7.82 0.45 -31.01
N GLU A 139 -8.10 1.65 -31.51
CA GLU A 139 -7.31 2.85 -31.24
C GLU A 139 -7.90 3.74 -30.13
N SER A 140 -8.95 3.29 -29.47
CA SER A 140 -9.50 4.00 -28.31
C SER A 140 -8.48 4.00 -27.17
N PRO A 141 -8.19 5.15 -26.54
CA PRO A 141 -7.27 5.21 -25.41
C PRO A 141 -7.75 4.40 -24.18
N VAL A 142 -9.04 4.05 -24.11
CA VAL A 142 -9.60 3.19 -23.04
C VAL A 142 -9.66 1.71 -23.42
N ALA A 143 -9.22 1.31 -24.60
CA ALA A 143 -9.14 -0.10 -25.00
C ALA A 143 -8.24 -0.93 -24.06
N ILE A 144 -7.20 -0.30 -23.48
CA ILE A 144 -6.35 -0.93 -22.47
C ILE A 144 -7.15 -1.38 -21.23
N ASN A 145 -8.18 -0.62 -20.83
CA ASN A 145 -9.02 -0.97 -19.68
C ASN A 145 -9.92 -2.17 -19.99
N ALA A 146 -10.39 -2.29 -21.24
CA ALA A 146 -11.15 -3.46 -21.69
C ALA A 146 -10.27 -4.72 -21.71
N LEU A 147 -9.07 -4.64 -22.26
CA LEU A 147 -8.08 -5.73 -22.24
C LEU A 147 -7.74 -6.18 -20.80
N TYR A 148 -7.52 -5.22 -19.91
CA TYR A 148 -7.28 -5.51 -18.49
C TYR A 148 -8.47 -6.20 -17.82
N SER A 149 -9.71 -5.72 -18.12
CA SER A 149 -10.94 -6.34 -17.61
C SER A 149 -11.13 -7.77 -18.13
N MET A 150 -10.79 -8.04 -19.39
CA MET A 150 -10.77 -9.40 -19.95
C MET A 150 -9.77 -10.30 -19.21
N GLY A 151 -8.53 -9.85 -19.03
CA GLY A 151 -7.50 -10.59 -18.31
C GLY A 151 -7.90 -10.93 -16.88
N SER A 152 -8.52 -9.98 -16.17
CA SER A 152 -8.98 -10.16 -14.80
C SER A 152 -10.13 -11.18 -14.66
N GLN A 153 -10.91 -11.43 -15.72
CA GLN A 153 -11.96 -12.44 -15.75
C GLN A 153 -11.43 -13.87 -15.92
N LEU A 154 -10.17 -14.02 -16.36
CA LEU A 154 -9.55 -15.34 -16.52
C LEU A 154 -9.15 -15.91 -15.16
N GLY A 155 -10.14 -16.16 -14.31
CA GLY A 155 -9.98 -16.85 -13.04
C GLY A 155 -9.55 -18.33 -13.22
N PRO A 156 -9.15 -19.03 -12.14
CA PRO A 156 -8.58 -20.39 -12.23
C PRO A 156 -9.45 -21.44 -12.93
N ARG A 157 -10.76 -21.23 -12.99
CA ARG A 157 -11.70 -22.17 -13.62
C ARG A 157 -12.07 -21.80 -15.04
N GLU A 158 -11.85 -20.56 -15.45
CA GLU A 158 -12.36 -19.97 -16.69
C GLU A 158 -11.26 -19.77 -17.75
N VAL A 159 -9.99 -20.01 -17.37
CA VAL A 159 -8.87 -19.94 -18.31
C VAL A 159 -8.98 -21.08 -19.32
N THR A 160 -9.20 -20.73 -20.58
CA THR A 160 -9.04 -21.64 -21.71
C THR A 160 -7.91 -21.13 -22.60
N ARG A 161 -7.22 -22.05 -23.30
CA ARG A 161 -6.15 -21.68 -24.26
C ARG A 161 -6.63 -20.66 -25.28
N GLU A 162 -7.82 -20.88 -25.83
CA GLU A 162 -8.44 -20.02 -26.84
C GLU A 162 -8.63 -18.57 -26.34
N LYS A 163 -9.11 -18.39 -25.08
CA LYS A 163 -9.26 -17.05 -24.49
C LYS A 163 -7.93 -16.34 -24.28
N VAL A 164 -6.89 -17.07 -23.87
CA VAL A 164 -5.55 -16.48 -23.70
C VAL A 164 -4.97 -16.06 -25.04
N GLU A 165 -5.05 -16.91 -26.07
CA GLU A 165 -4.61 -16.61 -27.43
C GLU A 165 -5.37 -15.40 -28.00
N GLN A 166 -6.71 -15.36 -27.84
CA GLN A 166 -7.52 -14.23 -28.27
C GLN A 166 -7.10 -12.93 -27.58
N LEU A 167 -6.93 -12.96 -26.26
CA LEU A 167 -6.54 -11.78 -25.48
C LEU A 167 -5.17 -11.24 -25.92
N PHE A 168 -4.22 -12.13 -26.16
CA PHE A 168 -2.89 -11.77 -26.63
C PHE A 168 -2.92 -11.20 -28.05
N ASP A 169 -3.69 -11.81 -28.94
CA ASP A 169 -3.87 -11.33 -30.33
C ASP A 169 -4.55 -9.95 -30.36
N LEU A 170 -5.61 -9.73 -29.58
CA LEU A 170 -6.27 -8.43 -29.44
C LEU A 170 -5.29 -7.38 -28.93
N SER A 171 -4.53 -7.68 -27.87
CA SER A 171 -3.53 -6.74 -27.32
C SER A 171 -2.45 -6.35 -28.33
N SER A 172 -2.13 -7.25 -29.27
CA SER A 172 -1.15 -7.00 -30.33
C SER A 172 -1.63 -6.03 -31.40
N LYS A 173 -2.94 -5.98 -31.62
CA LYS A 173 -3.58 -5.17 -32.67
C LYS A 173 -4.11 -3.82 -32.18
N THR A 174 -4.05 -3.59 -30.88
CA THR A 174 -4.67 -2.44 -30.21
C THR A 174 -3.64 -1.34 -29.95
N LEU A 175 -4.08 -0.07 -29.96
CA LEU A 175 -3.30 1.11 -29.58
C LEU A 175 -2.10 1.43 -30.51
N SER A 176 -2.07 0.92 -31.73
CA SER A 176 -0.97 1.17 -32.69
C SER A 176 -0.83 2.65 -33.06
N LEU A 177 -1.95 3.40 -33.05
CA LEU A 177 -1.97 4.85 -33.31
C LEU A 177 -1.14 5.64 -32.29
N TRP A 178 -1.12 5.18 -31.04
CA TRP A 178 -0.47 5.84 -29.90
C TRP A 178 1.02 5.48 -29.73
N GLY A 179 1.54 4.69 -30.63
CA GLY A 179 2.94 4.31 -30.69
C GLY A 179 3.27 2.98 -29.99
N ASN A 180 4.33 2.36 -30.49
CA ASN A 180 4.76 1.02 -30.11
C ASN A 180 4.93 0.84 -28.58
N ARG A 181 5.43 1.89 -27.91
CA ARG A 181 5.66 1.86 -26.45
C ARG A 181 4.37 1.63 -25.66
N LEU A 182 3.26 2.31 -26.00
CA LEU A 182 1.96 2.10 -25.33
C LEU A 182 1.40 0.71 -25.63
N GLN A 183 1.53 0.25 -26.87
CA GLN A 183 1.11 -1.09 -27.29
C GLN A 183 1.85 -2.19 -26.50
N GLN A 184 3.17 -2.06 -26.37
CA GLN A 184 3.98 -2.95 -25.56
C GLN A 184 3.56 -2.94 -24.09
N TYR A 185 3.32 -1.75 -23.53
CA TYR A 185 2.82 -1.61 -22.16
C TYR A 185 1.46 -2.31 -21.95
N ALA A 186 0.53 -2.15 -22.90
CA ALA A 186 -0.76 -2.82 -22.85
C ALA A 186 -0.62 -4.35 -22.89
N ARG A 187 0.24 -4.88 -23.75
CA ARG A 187 0.54 -6.32 -23.85
C ARG A 187 1.16 -6.87 -22.57
N LEU A 188 2.11 -6.16 -21.98
CA LEU A 188 2.73 -6.56 -20.72
C LEU A 188 1.70 -6.62 -19.58
N ASN A 189 0.87 -5.58 -19.44
CA ASN A 189 -0.19 -5.56 -18.42
C ASN A 189 -1.24 -6.64 -18.64
N THR A 190 -1.57 -6.93 -19.90
CA THR A 190 -2.47 -8.03 -20.25
C THR A 190 -1.89 -9.37 -19.82
N LEU A 191 -0.60 -9.62 -20.05
CA LEU A 191 0.07 -10.85 -19.63
C LEU A 191 0.08 -11.00 -18.10
N VAL A 192 0.39 -9.93 -17.37
CA VAL A 192 0.39 -9.92 -15.90
C VAL A 192 -1.01 -10.20 -15.33
N SER A 193 -2.08 -9.75 -16.02
CA SER A 193 -3.46 -9.99 -15.57
C SER A 193 -3.92 -11.43 -15.75
N VAL A 194 -3.26 -12.21 -16.61
CA VAL A 194 -3.56 -13.64 -16.84
C VAL A 194 -2.81 -14.51 -15.83
N VAL A 195 -3.23 -14.50 -14.59
CA VAL A 195 -2.58 -15.19 -13.44
C VAL A 195 -2.41 -16.70 -13.65
N ASN A 196 -3.12 -17.32 -14.59
CA ASN A 196 -3.13 -18.79 -14.77
C ASN A 196 -2.60 -19.26 -16.13
N ILE A 197 -1.81 -18.45 -16.81
CA ILE A 197 -1.17 -18.80 -18.11
C ILE A 197 -0.28 -20.05 -18.00
N TYR A 198 0.21 -20.36 -16.80
CA TYR A 198 1.02 -21.55 -16.51
C TYR A 198 0.33 -22.89 -16.84
N ARG A 199 -1.00 -22.90 -17.04
CA ARG A 199 -1.71 -24.09 -17.51
C ARG A 199 -1.38 -24.47 -18.96
N TYR A 200 -0.78 -23.55 -19.69
CA TYR A 200 -0.40 -23.70 -21.10
C TYR A 200 1.08 -23.32 -21.27
N PRO A 201 2.02 -24.20 -20.85
CA PRO A 201 3.45 -23.89 -20.82
C PRO A 201 4.03 -23.53 -22.19
N ASP A 202 3.53 -24.20 -23.25
CA ASP A 202 3.92 -23.96 -24.64
C ASP A 202 3.48 -22.56 -25.10
N LEU A 203 2.25 -22.17 -24.80
CA LEU A 203 1.72 -20.83 -25.10
C LEU A 203 2.45 -19.76 -24.27
N PHE A 204 2.73 -20.03 -23.01
CA PHE A 204 3.52 -19.13 -22.18
C PHE A 204 4.91 -18.87 -22.75
N GLU A 205 5.60 -19.93 -23.22
CA GLU A 205 6.93 -19.78 -23.82
C GLU A 205 6.88 -19.02 -25.14
N GLU A 206 5.86 -19.23 -25.99
CA GLU A 206 5.64 -18.47 -27.21
C GLU A 206 5.43 -16.98 -26.93
N ILE A 207 4.56 -16.65 -25.95
CA ILE A 207 4.32 -15.27 -25.52
C ILE A 207 5.60 -14.65 -24.95
N ARG A 208 6.35 -15.42 -24.14
CA ARG A 208 7.62 -14.99 -23.57
C ARG A 208 8.64 -14.61 -24.63
N GLN A 209 8.85 -15.46 -25.62
CA GLN A 209 9.80 -15.20 -26.72
C GLN A 209 9.39 -13.99 -27.54
N THR A 210 8.10 -13.83 -27.82
CA THR A 210 7.57 -12.69 -28.56
C THR A 210 7.82 -11.39 -27.79
N LEU A 211 7.49 -11.34 -26.50
CA LEU A 211 7.68 -10.15 -25.68
C LEU A 211 9.16 -9.77 -25.54
N LEU A 212 10.06 -10.73 -25.26
CA LEU A 212 11.49 -10.47 -25.14
C LEU A 212 12.09 -9.94 -26.45
N GLY A 213 11.59 -10.39 -27.60
CA GLY A 213 12.04 -9.91 -28.92
C GLY A 213 11.56 -8.49 -29.26
N GLU A 214 10.45 -8.05 -28.67
CA GLU A 214 9.80 -6.78 -28.99
C GLU A 214 10.22 -5.60 -28.08
N PHE A 215 10.87 -5.85 -26.94
CA PHE A 215 11.27 -4.81 -26.01
C PHE A 215 12.73 -4.38 -26.15
N PRO A 216 13.04 -3.37 -27.00
CA PRO A 216 14.41 -2.89 -27.15
C PRO A 216 14.89 -2.00 -25.99
N GLU A 217 13.99 -1.40 -25.20
CA GLU A 217 14.38 -0.46 -24.14
C GLU A 217 14.77 -1.19 -22.84
N PRO A 218 15.92 -0.85 -22.22
CA PRO A 218 16.44 -1.57 -21.05
C PRO A 218 15.49 -1.60 -19.83
N MET A 219 14.66 -0.56 -19.66
CA MET A 219 13.70 -0.49 -18.57
C MET A 219 12.58 -1.52 -18.73
N TRP A 220 12.04 -1.64 -19.94
CA TRP A 220 10.99 -2.60 -20.26
C TRP A 220 11.53 -4.03 -20.27
N GLN A 221 12.76 -4.23 -20.76
CA GLN A 221 13.42 -5.54 -20.69
C GLN A 221 13.51 -6.03 -19.24
N LYS A 222 13.95 -5.19 -18.31
CA LYS A 222 14.03 -5.56 -16.89
C LYS A 222 12.67 -5.87 -16.30
N GLN A 223 11.66 -5.06 -16.58
CA GLN A 223 10.31 -5.27 -16.05
C GLN A 223 9.69 -6.53 -16.65
N THR A 224 9.84 -6.75 -17.96
CA THR A 224 9.37 -7.96 -18.65
C THR A 224 10.08 -9.18 -18.11
N GLN A 225 11.40 -9.14 -17.97
CA GLN A 225 12.18 -10.23 -17.42
C GLN A 225 11.71 -10.58 -15.99
N TYR A 226 11.52 -9.59 -15.12
CA TYR A 226 11.03 -9.79 -13.77
C TYR A 226 9.64 -10.49 -13.74
N VAL A 227 8.72 -10.01 -14.59
CA VAL A 227 7.37 -10.62 -14.72
C VAL A 227 7.47 -12.05 -15.21
N LEU A 228 8.30 -12.31 -16.24
CA LEU A 228 8.46 -13.63 -16.81
C LEU A 228 9.12 -14.61 -15.84
N GLU A 229 10.14 -14.17 -15.08
CA GLU A 229 10.78 -14.97 -14.03
C GLU A 229 9.79 -15.33 -12.91
N THR A 230 8.90 -14.38 -12.54
CA THR A 230 7.84 -14.62 -11.57
C THR A 230 6.87 -15.67 -12.08
N LEU A 231 6.38 -15.53 -13.31
CA LEU A 231 5.46 -16.50 -13.93
C LEU A 231 6.11 -17.89 -14.12
N GLU A 232 7.39 -17.94 -14.48
CA GLU A 232 8.14 -19.21 -14.58
C GLU A 232 8.27 -19.89 -13.20
N THR A 233 8.48 -19.11 -12.17
CA THR A 233 8.52 -19.62 -10.79
C THR A 233 7.17 -20.16 -10.37
N GLU A 234 6.07 -19.47 -10.69
CA GLU A 234 4.72 -19.94 -10.45
C GLU A 234 4.44 -21.26 -11.18
N LEU A 235 4.83 -21.37 -12.45
CA LEU A 235 4.70 -22.60 -13.23
C LEU A 235 5.41 -23.78 -12.55
N LYS A 236 6.69 -23.59 -12.18
CA LYS A 236 7.47 -24.62 -11.49
C LYS A 236 6.84 -25.06 -10.16
N ASN A 237 6.21 -24.11 -9.45
CA ASN A 237 5.55 -24.41 -8.19
C ASN A 237 4.26 -25.18 -8.41
N VAL A 238 3.48 -24.85 -9.45
CA VAL A 238 2.27 -25.61 -9.83
C VAL A 238 2.63 -27.03 -10.25
N GLU A 239 3.67 -27.21 -11.04
CA GLU A 239 4.15 -28.56 -11.41
C GLU A 239 4.52 -29.40 -10.19
N LYS A 240 5.14 -28.82 -9.18
CA LYS A 240 5.45 -29.52 -7.92
C LYS A 240 4.17 -29.90 -7.15
N VAL A 241 3.15 -29.00 -7.14
CA VAL A 241 1.86 -29.32 -6.52
C VAL A 241 1.14 -30.44 -7.26
N ASP A 242 1.22 -30.48 -8.59
CA ASP A 242 0.67 -31.60 -9.39
C ASP A 242 1.46 -32.90 -9.16
N GLN A 243 2.78 -32.83 -9.01
CA GLN A 243 3.60 -33.97 -8.58
C GLN A 243 3.19 -34.48 -7.20
N LEU A 244 2.93 -33.57 -6.24
CA LEU A 244 2.43 -33.92 -4.91
C LEU A 244 1.08 -34.66 -5.02
N ARG A 245 0.14 -34.14 -5.79
CA ARG A 245 -1.19 -34.72 -5.99
C ARG A 245 -1.15 -36.15 -6.51
N ASN A 246 -0.18 -36.45 -7.37
CA ASN A 246 -0.01 -37.76 -7.99
C ASN A 246 1.10 -38.61 -7.34
N SER A 247 1.63 -38.20 -6.17
CA SER A 247 2.74 -38.86 -5.52
C SER A 247 2.33 -40.17 -4.82
N THR A 248 3.26 -41.10 -4.78
CA THR A 248 3.20 -42.20 -3.81
C THR A 248 3.63 -41.68 -2.42
N GLU A 249 3.26 -42.41 -1.36
CA GLU A 249 3.64 -42.04 0.00
C GLU A 249 5.18 -41.93 0.18
N GLU A 250 5.94 -42.80 -0.49
CA GLU A 250 7.42 -42.81 -0.44
C GLU A 250 8.05 -41.57 -1.10
N ALA A 251 7.46 -41.07 -2.21
CA ALA A 251 7.96 -39.89 -2.93
C ALA A 251 7.54 -38.57 -2.28
N ARG A 252 6.49 -38.57 -1.45
CA ARG A 252 5.85 -37.38 -0.89
C ARG A 252 6.81 -36.51 -0.05
N ALA A 253 7.63 -37.14 0.79
CA ALA A 253 8.57 -36.43 1.67
C ALA A 253 9.60 -35.58 0.89
N GLU A 254 10.10 -36.10 -0.24
CA GLU A 254 11.03 -35.35 -1.11
C GLU A 254 10.33 -34.17 -1.79
N ILE A 255 9.11 -34.39 -2.31
CA ILE A 255 8.31 -33.33 -2.93
C ILE A 255 7.98 -32.23 -1.90
N LEU A 256 7.56 -32.59 -0.68
CA LEU A 256 7.29 -31.63 0.40
C LEU A 256 8.54 -30.83 0.78
N THR A 257 9.71 -31.44 0.78
CA THR A 257 10.97 -30.72 1.02
C THR A 257 11.20 -29.66 -0.05
N ALA A 258 10.96 -29.99 -1.33
CA ALA A 258 11.09 -29.05 -2.44
C ALA A 258 10.03 -27.94 -2.38
N LEU A 259 8.78 -28.26 -1.98
CA LEU A 259 7.70 -27.30 -1.79
C LEU A 259 7.97 -26.35 -0.62
N ASN A 260 8.48 -26.84 0.50
CA ASN A 260 8.88 -26.02 1.64
C ASN A 260 10.01 -25.05 1.28
N LYS A 261 10.98 -25.49 0.47
CA LYS A 261 11.99 -24.59 -0.07
C LYS A 261 11.38 -23.50 -0.96
N ALA A 262 10.50 -23.85 -1.88
CA ALA A 262 9.79 -22.91 -2.73
C ALA A 262 8.95 -21.91 -1.90
N LYS A 263 8.31 -22.36 -0.82
CA LYS A 263 7.58 -21.50 0.12
C LYS A 263 8.48 -20.44 0.78
N GLN A 264 9.72 -20.77 1.07
CA GLN A 264 10.68 -19.81 1.62
C GLN A 264 11.16 -18.79 0.58
N GLU A 265 11.28 -19.20 -0.67
CA GLU A 265 11.72 -18.34 -1.77
C GLU A 265 10.61 -17.39 -2.24
N ASP A 266 9.35 -17.85 -2.23
CA ASP A 266 8.17 -17.09 -2.67
C ASP A 266 7.00 -17.20 -1.67
N ARG A 267 7.17 -16.55 -0.52
CA ARG A 267 6.24 -16.63 0.61
C ARG A 267 4.88 -15.97 0.32
N PHE A 268 4.81 -15.10 -0.67
CA PHE A 268 3.59 -14.34 -0.98
C PHE A 268 2.80 -14.90 -2.16
N ASN A 269 3.16 -16.06 -2.65
CA ASN A 269 2.40 -16.75 -3.68
C ASN A 269 1.18 -17.46 -3.07
N PHE A 270 0.08 -16.71 -2.91
CA PHE A 270 -1.14 -17.18 -2.27
C PHE A 270 -1.76 -18.41 -2.97
N ASN A 271 -1.70 -18.44 -4.30
CA ASN A 271 -2.24 -19.57 -5.08
C ASN A 271 -1.46 -20.85 -4.80
N PHE A 272 -0.13 -20.75 -4.78
CA PHE A 272 0.76 -21.86 -4.50
C PHE A 272 0.57 -22.39 -3.06
N LEU A 273 0.57 -21.50 -2.07
CA LEU A 273 0.40 -21.89 -0.66
C LEU A 273 -0.93 -22.61 -0.45
N ARG A 274 -2.01 -22.05 -0.96
CA ARG A 274 -3.34 -22.63 -0.83
C ARG A 274 -3.46 -23.93 -1.60
N ALA A 275 -2.98 -24.00 -2.84
CA ALA A 275 -3.06 -25.22 -3.66
C ALA A 275 -2.30 -26.39 -3.01
N THR A 276 -1.16 -26.10 -2.36
CA THR A 276 -0.41 -27.12 -1.61
C THR A 276 -1.20 -27.60 -0.39
N ALA A 277 -1.76 -26.67 0.41
CA ALA A 277 -2.58 -27.01 1.57
C ALA A 277 -3.81 -27.85 1.17
N ASP A 278 -4.56 -27.40 0.14
CA ASP A 278 -5.74 -28.13 -0.40
C ASP A 278 -5.35 -29.53 -0.91
N THR A 279 -4.18 -29.68 -1.53
CA THR A 279 -3.70 -30.97 -2.05
C THR A 279 -3.35 -31.93 -0.90
N LEU A 280 -2.65 -31.46 0.13
CA LEU A 280 -2.32 -32.25 1.31
C LEU A 280 -3.57 -32.74 2.05
N GLU A 281 -4.55 -31.86 2.24
CA GLU A 281 -5.82 -32.22 2.87
C GLU A 281 -6.53 -33.31 2.05
N ASN A 282 -6.56 -33.21 0.72
CA ASN A 282 -7.14 -34.22 -0.16
C ASN A 282 -6.39 -35.56 -0.14
N LEU A 283 -5.13 -35.57 0.26
CA LEU A 283 -4.31 -36.77 0.47
C LEU A 283 -4.41 -37.32 1.89
N ASP A 284 -5.28 -36.75 2.73
CA ASP A 284 -5.48 -37.07 4.15
C ASP A 284 -4.25 -36.77 5.05
N GLU A 285 -3.31 -35.92 4.55
CA GLU A 285 -2.15 -35.42 5.30
C GLU A 285 -2.57 -34.14 6.07
N LYS A 286 -3.44 -34.32 7.07
CA LYS A 286 -4.13 -33.21 7.73
C LYS A 286 -3.20 -32.31 8.56
N GLU A 287 -2.22 -32.90 9.24
CA GLU A 287 -1.24 -32.16 10.04
C GLU A 287 -0.37 -31.25 9.17
N GLU A 288 0.14 -31.78 8.07
CA GLU A 288 0.92 -31.00 7.09
C GLU A 288 0.06 -29.94 6.41
N ALA A 289 -1.16 -30.28 6.02
CA ALA A 289 -2.10 -29.31 5.46
C ALA A 289 -2.36 -28.15 6.42
N LEU A 290 -2.50 -28.45 7.72
CA LEU A 290 -2.72 -27.48 8.78
C LEU A 290 -1.56 -26.48 8.88
N GLU A 291 -0.30 -26.93 8.80
CA GLU A 291 0.87 -26.06 8.81
C GLU A 291 0.87 -25.10 7.61
N TRP A 292 0.53 -25.59 6.42
CA TRP A 292 0.45 -24.74 5.23
C TRP A 292 -0.70 -23.74 5.30
N TYR A 293 -1.86 -24.12 5.82
CA TYR A 293 -2.96 -23.18 6.03
C TYR A 293 -2.63 -22.14 7.10
N LEU A 294 -1.95 -22.49 8.18
CA LEU A 294 -1.51 -21.55 9.22
C LEU A 294 -0.56 -20.50 8.63
N ASP A 295 0.43 -20.93 7.85
CA ASP A 295 1.37 -20.02 7.19
C ASP A 295 0.67 -19.11 6.17
N PHE A 296 -0.34 -19.64 5.45
CA PHE A 296 -1.11 -18.87 4.49
C PHE A 296 -2.00 -17.82 5.17
N VAL A 297 -2.78 -18.22 6.17
CA VAL A 297 -3.72 -17.33 6.89
C VAL A 297 -2.98 -16.30 7.74
N ALA A 298 -1.74 -16.59 8.14
CA ALA A 298 -0.90 -15.63 8.88
C ALA A 298 -0.43 -14.43 8.04
N ILE A 299 -0.53 -14.50 6.70
CA ILE A 299 -0.15 -13.39 5.82
C ILE A 299 -1.31 -12.39 5.72
N PRO A 300 -1.22 -11.18 6.30
CA PRO A 300 -2.29 -10.21 6.23
C PRO A 300 -2.67 -9.86 4.80
N GLY A 301 -3.96 -9.74 4.53
CA GLY A 301 -4.48 -9.43 3.20
C GLY A 301 -4.61 -10.62 2.26
N PHE A 302 -4.41 -11.86 2.73
CA PHE A 302 -4.54 -13.07 1.90
C PHE A 302 -5.92 -13.24 1.24
N ASP A 303 -6.97 -12.77 1.89
CA ASP A 303 -8.34 -12.78 1.35
C ASP A 303 -8.76 -11.44 0.73
N SER A 304 -7.86 -10.49 0.54
CA SER A 304 -8.21 -9.14 0.02
C SER A 304 -8.92 -9.20 -1.33
N PHE A 305 -8.70 -10.24 -2.12
CA PHE A 305 -9.42 -10.49 -3.36
C PHE A 305 -10.90 -10.79 -3.13
N TYR A 306 -11.28 -11.38 -1.98
CA TYR A 306 -12.67 -11.63 -1.58
C TYR A 306 -13.28 -10.43 -0.84
N LEU A 307 -12.46 -9.60 -0.19
CA LEU A 307 -12.90 -8.45 0.61
C LEU A 307 -13.14 -7.20 -0.25
N ASN A 308 -12.64 -7.12 -1.48
CA ASN A 308 -12.86 -6.00 -2.39
C ASN A 308 -14.33 -5.87 -2.88
N GLN A 309 -15.19 -6.85 -2.60
CA GLN A 309 -16.61 -6.75 -2.89
C GLN A 309 -17.41 -6.34 -1.65
N PHE A 310 -17.42 -5.03 -1.35
CA PHE A 310 -18.48 -4.34 -0.59
C PHE A 310 -18.86 -4.84 0.82
N GLN A 311 -18.04 -5.63 1.50
CA GLN A 311 -18.35 -6.05 2.86
C GLN A 311 -17.53 -5.28 3.91
N MET A 312 -17.58 -3.94 3.90
CA MET A 312 -16.97 -3.10 4.94
C MET A 312 -17.42 -3.44 6.37
N PHE A 313 -18.41 -4.31 6.51
CA PHE A 313 -19.00 -4.72 7.80
C PHE A 313 -19.21 -6.23 7.91
N ALA A 314 -18.52 -7.04 7.09
CA ALA A 314 -18.67 -8.48 7.17
C ALA A 314 -18.15 -9.01 8.51
N ARG A 315 -19.05 -9.63 9.26
CA ARG A 315 -18.76 -10.37 10.51
C ARG A 315 -18.25 -11.78 10.25
N GLU A 316 -18.36 -12.24 9.03
CA GLU A 316 -18.04 -13.61 8.66
C GLU A 316 -16.52 -13.75 8.47
N MET A 317 -15.98 -14.80 9.04
CA MET A 317 -14.60 -15.22 8.77
C MET A 317 -14.47 -15.52 7.28
N SER A 318 -13.30 -15.31 6.72
CA SER A 318 -13.03 -15.72 5.34
C SER A 318 -13.23 -17.24 5.19
N PRO A 319 -13.65 -17.71 4.01
CA PRO A 319 -13.82 -19.15 3.77
C PRO A 319 -12.55 -19.96 4.11
N THR A 320 -11.37 -19.39 3.89
CA THR A 320 -10.10 -20.05 4.22
C THR A 320 -9.85 -20.11 5.73
N SER A 321 -10.19 -19.04 6.45
CA SER A 321 -10.09 -19.03 7.90
C SER A 321 -11.09 -19.99 8.57
N GLU A 322 -12.30 -20.12 8.02
CA GLU A 322 -13.28 -21.12 8.45
C GLU A 322 -12.78 -22.55 8.19
N LYS A 323 -12.20 -22.77 7.02
CA LYS A 323 -11.59 -24.05 6.64
C LYS A 323 -10.45 -24.43 7.58
N LEU A 324 -9.53 -23.49 7.86
CA LEU A 324 -8.46 -23.67 8.84
C LEU A 324 -9.00 -24.04 10.21
N LYS A 325 -10.04 -23.34 10.68
CA LYS A 325 -10.67 -23.64 11.98
C LYS A 325 -11.30 -25.03 12.01
N SER A 326 -11.98 -25.42 10.94
CA SER A 326 -12.56 -26.77 10.82
C SER A 326 -11.48 -27.84 10.84
N LEU A 327 -10.45 -27.67 10.03
CA LEU A 327 -9.32 -28.61 9.97
C LEU A 327 -8.57 -28.69 11.32
N TRP A 328 -8.40 -27.55 12.01
CA TRP A 328 -7.81 -27.52 13.36
C TRP A 328 -8.61 -28.38 14.34
N VAL A 329 -9.94 -28.23 14.33
CA VAL A 329 -10.83 -29.04 15.19
C VAL A 329 -10.78 -30.52 14.81
N ASP A 330 -10.70 -30.83 13.52
CA ASP A 330 -10.57 -32.23 13.05
C ASP A 330 -9.28 -32.89 13.54
N VAL A 331 -8.18 -32.14 13.61
CA VAL A 331 -6.86 -32.65 14.06
C VAL A 331 -6.75 -32.66 15.59
N HIS A 332 -7.27 -31.63 16.28
CA HIS A 332 -7.04 -31.44 17.72
C HIS A 332 -8.27 -31.71 18.60
N GLU A 333 -9.42 -32.11 18.00
CA GLU A 333 -10.71 -32.39 18.65
C GLU A 333 -11.37 -31.17 19.34
N ASN A 334 -10.73 -30.01 19.33
CA ASN A 334 -11.23 -28.77 19.90
C ASN A 334 -10.55 -27.54 19.25
N SER A 335 -10.97 -26.34 19.60
CA SER A 335 -10.42 -25.10 19.08
C SER A 335 -9.26 -24.51 19.89
N ASP A 336 -8.86 -25.18 20.97
CA ASP A 336 -7.82 -24.67 21.87
C ASP A 336 -6.46 -24.62 21.15
N GLY A 337 -5.70 -23.57 21.39
CA GLY A 337 -4.37 -23.39 20.80
C GLY A 337 -4.34 -22.78 19.40
N LEU A 338 -5.45 -22.74 18.63
CA LEU A 338 -5.46 -22.16 17.27
C LEU A 338 -4.96 -20.71 17.26
N SER A 339 -5.42 -19.89 18.21
CA SER A 339 -4.96 -18.49 18.29
C SER A 339 -3.46 -18.39 18.53
N ALA A 340 -2.90 -19.25 19.39
CA ALA A 340 -1.46 -19.28 19.65
C ALA A 340 -0.66 -19.76 18.43
N ALA A 341 -1.18 -20.75 17.70
CA ALA A 341 -0.57 -21.24 16.46
C ALA A 341 -0.55 -20.14 15.37
N LEU A 342 -1.64 -19.41 15.20
CA LEU A 342 -1.71 -18.26 14.29
C LEU A 342 -0.73 -17.15 14.68
N GLU A 343 -0.60 -16.83 15.98
CA GLU A 343 0.39 -15.87 16.46
C GLU A 343 1.83 -16.35 16.16
N THR A 344 2.09 -17.63 16.32
CA THR A 344 3.41 -18.22 16.00
C THR A 344 3.71 -18.11 14.50
N SER A 345 2.74 -18.41 13.64
CA SER A 345 2.91 -18.27 12.18
C SER A 345 3.03 -16.81 11.75
N TYR A 346 2.32 -15.90 12.40
CA TYR A 346 2.49 -14.45 12.18
C TYR A 346 3.89 -13.98 12.62
N GLN A 347 4.43 -14.47 13.74
CA GLN A 347 5.79 -14.14 14.15
C GLN A 347 6.81 -14.67 13.14
N LYS A 348 6.65 -15.91 12.64
CA LYS A 348 7.48 -16.45 11.55
C LYS A 348 7.43 -15.58 10.29
N LEU A 349 6.27 -14.97 9.99
CA LEU A 349 6.16 -14.01 8.89
C LEU A 349 6.97 -12.74 9.17
N LEU A 350 6.92 -12.18 10.37
CA LEU A 350 7.73 -11.00 10.73
C LEU A 350 9.23 -11.32 10.68
N ASP A 351 9.63 -12.52 11.14
CA ASP A 351 11.01 -12.97 11.12
C ASP A 351 11.57 -13.21 9.71
N TYR A 352 10.68 -13.45 8.72
CA TYR A 352 11.05 -13.56 7.31
C TYR A 352 11.62 -12.27 6.73
N TYR A 353 11.16 -11.11 7.21
CA TYR A 353 11.65 -9.84 6.71
C TYR A 353 12.98 -9.47 7.38
N GLU A 354 13.94 -9.08 6.57
CA GLU A 354 15.23 -8.57 7.04
C GLU A 354 15.14 -7.05 7.25
N THR A 355 15.51 -6.61 8.44
CA THR A 355 15.64 -5.17 8.72
C THR A 355 17.01 -4.68 8.25
N PRO A 356 17.07 -3.60 7.46
CA PRO A 356 18.34 -3.01 7.08
C PRO A 356 19.17 -2.61 8.30
N GLU A 357 20.48 -2.81 8.25
CA GLU A 357 21.39 -2.42 9.32
C GLU A 357 21.34 -0.91 9.53
N LEU A 358 21.02 -0.48 10.76
CA LEU A 358 21.01 0.91 11.17
C LEU A 358 22.24 1.24 12.02
N ILE A 359 22.96 2.29 11.65
CA ILE A 359 24.01 2.84 12.50
C ILE A 359 23.34 3.69 13.58
N ILE A 360 23.32 3.18 14.81
CA ILE A 360 22.78 3.90 15.96
C ILE A 360 23.95 4.54 16.70
N PRO A 361 24.05 5.88 16.73
CA PRO A 361 25.15 6.57 17.43
C PRO A 361 25.16 6.24 18.92
N GLU A 362 26.34 6.06 19.52
CA GLU A 362 26.50 5.73 20.95
C GLU A 362 26.17 6.89 21.90
N ALA A 363 26.14 8.13 21.41
CA ALA A 363 25.92 9.31 22.25
C ALA A 363 24.49 9.40 22.77
N ASP A 364 24.30 9.94 23.98
CA ASP A 364 23.02 10.37 24.57
C ASP A 364 22.40 11.50 23.73
N GLY A 365 21.94 11.13 22.55
CA GLY A 365 21.49 12.03 21.52
C GLY A 365 19.98 12.08 21.40
N LYS A 366 19.56 12.52 20.24
CA LYS A 366 18.18 12.55 19.81
C LYS A 366 17.56 11.15 19.79
N ARG A 367 16.36 11.06 20.30
CA ARG A 367 15.46 9.92 20.07
C ARG A 367 14.52 10.24 18.92
N VAL A 368 14.14 9.23 18.20
CA VAL A 368 13.30 9.36 17.01
C VAL A 368 11.89 8.87 17.32
N LEU A 369 10.88 9.64 16.93
CA LEU A 369 9.48 9.25 16.99
C LEU A 369 9.03 8.78 15.62
N VAL A 370 8.51 7.55 15.57
CA VAL A 370 7.81 6.98 14.41
C VAL A 370 6.32 6.97 14.71
N GLU A 371 5.52 7.67 13.90
CA GLU A 371 4.07 7.72 14.03
C GLU A 371 3.43 7.08 12.80
N LEU A 372 2.48 6.18 13.01
CA LEU A 372 1.72 5.52 11.93
C LEU A 372 0.24 5.78 12.12
N PHE A 373 -0.40 6.45 11.18
CA PHE A 373 -1.86 6.50 11.08
C PHE A 373 -2.34 5.37 10.17
N THR A 374 -3.13 4.47 10.74
CA THR A 374 -3.59 3.23 10.10
C THR A 374 -5.07 2.98 10.37
N GLY A 375 -5.60 1.89 9.82
CA GLY A 375 -6.95 1.40 10.07
C GLY A 375 -7.05 -0.11 9.90
N THR A 376 -7.81 -0.76 10.77
CA THR A 376 -8.03 -2.23 10.75
C THR A 376 -8.78 -2.72 9.50
N ALA A 377 -9.39 -1.82 8.73
CA ALA A 377 -10.05 -2.09 7.47
C ALA A 377 -9.30 -1.52 6.25
N CYS A 378 -8.01 -1.23 6.39
CA CYS A 378 -7.21 -0.57 5.38
C CYS A 378 -6.27 -1.56 4.68
N PRO A 379 -6.56 -2.05 3.44
CA PRO A 379 -5.71 -3.00 2.75
C PRO A 379 -4.29 -2.47 2.46
N PRO A 380 -4.09 -1.22 1.99
CA PRO A 380 -2.75 -0.71 1.75
C PRO A 380 -1.95 -0.43 3.04
N CYS A 381 -2.57 -0.52 4.22
CA CYS A 381 -1.87 -0.34 5.49
C CYS A 381 -1.01 -1.55 5.89
N VAL A 382 -1.24 -2.73 5.31
CA VAL A 382 -0.56 -3.97 5.69
C VAL A 382 0.95 -3.82 5.68
N ALA A 383 1.53 -3.28 4.61
CA ALA A 383 2.99 -3.12 4.53
C ALA A 383 3.55 -2.19 5.62
N SER A 384 2.83 -1.09 5.93
CA SER A 384 3.21 -0.15 6.98
C SER A 384 3.09 -0.77 8.37
N ASP A 385 1.99 -1.47 8.65
CA ASP A 385 1.71 -2.10 9.96
C ASP A 385 2.76 -3.18 10.27
N LEU A 386 3.10 -4.02 9.28
CA LEU A 386 4.12 -5.06 9.42
C LEU A 386 5.53 -4.47 9.58
N ALA A 387 5.90 -3.48 8.76
CA ALA A 387 7.20 -2.81 8.86
C ALA A 387 7.35 -2.08 10.20
N PHE A 388 6.30 -1.40 10.65
CA PHE A 388 6.25 -0.75 11.96
C PHE A 388 6.44 -1.76 13.11
N SER A 389 5.72 -2.90 13.07
CA SER A 389 5.83 -3.95 14.09
C SER A 389 7.21 -4.60 14.09
N LYS A 390 7.79 -4.85 12.90
CA LYS A 390 9.14 -5.39 12.76
C LYS A 390 10.20 -4.46 13.33
N LEU A 391 10.17 -3.18 12.97
CA LEU A 391 11.11 -2.17 13.49
C LEU A 391 10.97 -1.98 15.00
N TYR A 392 9.74 -2.01 15.54
CA TYR A 392 9.51 -1.96 16.99
C TYR A 392 10.18 -3.11 17.74
N GLN A 393 10.16 -4.33 17.16
CA GLN A 393 10.79 -5.51 17.79
C GLN A 393 12.32 -5.46 17.79
N GLU A 394 12.92 -4.82 16.79
CA GLU A 394 14.37 -4.89 16.57
C GLU A 394 15.13 -3.63 16.99
N LEU A 395 14.48 -2.47 16.96
CA LEU A 395 15.15 -1.22 17.31
C LEU A 395 15.10 -0.96 18.83
N PRO A 396 16.18 -0.39 19.42
CA PRO A 396 16.24 -0.12 20.84
C PRO A 396 15.19 0.94 21.25
N SER A 397 14.32 0.59 22.18
CA SER A 397 13.20 1.42 22.64
C SER A 397 13.62 2.71 23.36
N ASP A 398 14.85 2.80 23.80
CA ASP A 398 15.46 4.01 24.36
C ASP A 398 15.97 4.98 23.28
N ARG A 399 16.01 4.57 22.00
CA ARG A 399 16.46 5.38 20.87
C ARG A 399 15.35 5.68 19.86
N VAL A 400 14.44 4.72 19.63
CA VAL A 400 13.32 4.86 18.69
C VAL A 400 12.01 4.56 19.40
N VAL A 401 11.12 5.52 19.40
CA VAL A 401 9.79 5.45 20.02
C VAL A 401 8.73 5.35 18.93
N PHE A 402 7.73 4.51 19.14
CA PHE A 402 6.69 4.20 18.17
C PHE A 402 5.31 4.59 18.71
N LEU A 403 4.43 5.10 17.83
CA LEU A 403 3.01 5.37 18.11
C LEU A 403 2.14 4.97 16.92
N GLN A 404 1.21 4.06 17.12
CA GLN A 404 0.25 3.64 16.11
C GLN A 404 -1.13 4.25 16.42
N TYR A 405 -1.59 5.13 15.54
CA TYR A 405 -2.88 5.81 15.65
C TYR A 405 -3.89 5.13 14.72
N HIS A 406 -4.87 4.46 15.30
CA HIS A 406 -6.02 3.98 14.54
C HIS A 406 -7.00 5.13 14.28
N VAL A 407 -7.47 5.26 13.04
CA VAL A 407 -8.42 6.28 12.63
C VAL A 407 -9.55 5.70 11.79
N HIS A 408 -10.71 6.38 11.75
CA HIS A 408 -11.87 5.95 10.96
C HIS A 408 -11.65 6.21 9.46
N SER A 409 -10.67 5.54 8.86
CA SER A 409 -10.32 5.65 7.43
C SER A 409 -9.67 4.34 6.96
N PRO A 410 -10.14 3.71 5.88
CA PRO A 410 -11.28 4.07 5.02
C PRO A 410 -12.65 3.77 5.65
N ALA A 411 -12.69 3.03 6.75
CA ALA A 411 -13.91 2.60 7.43
C ALA A 411 -13.83 2.86 8.95
N PRO A 412 -14.94 2.74 9.70
CA PRO A 412 -14.94 2.78 11.14
C PRO A 412 -13.95 1.78 11.74
N ASP A 413 -13.13 2.23 12.69
CA ASP A 413 -12.09 1.41 13.29
C ASP A 413 -12.32 1.27 14.81
N PRO A 414 -12.49 0.04 15.32
CA PRO A 414 -12.71 -0.23 16.74
C PRO A 414 -11.52 0.10 17.64
N LEU A 415 -10.30 0.17 17.10
CA LEU A 415 -9.08 0.49 17.84
C LEU A 415 -8.83 2.00 17.98
N THR A 416 -9.68 2.85 17.38
CA THR A 416 -9.51 4.29 17.41
C THR A 416 -9.47 4.81 18.85
N GLY A 417 -8.33 5.43 19.22
CA GLY A 417 -8.13 6.04 20.52
C GLY A 417 -8.75 7.43 20.66
N GLU A 418 -8.89 7.90 21.90
CA GLU A 418 -9.36 9.26 22.17
C GLU A 418 -8.35 10.30 21.65
N GLY A 419 -8.82 11.27 20.84
CA GLY A 419 -7.99 12.35 20.30
C GLY A 419 -7.16 12.00 19.07
N THR A 420 -7.16 10.74 18.59
CA THR A 420 -6.35 10.31 17.42
C THR A 420 -6.72 11.06 16.15
N SER A 421 -8.01 11.29 15.88
CA SER A 421 -8.49 12.08 14.75
C SER A 421 -7.96 13.51 14.76
N GLY A 422 -7.78 14.10 15.94
CA GLY A 422 -7.20 15.42 16.08
C GLY A 422 -5.73 15.47 15.62
N ARG A 423 -4.94 14.46 15.98
CA ARG A 423 -3.54 14.34 15.51
C ARG A 423 -3.46 14.11 14.00
N TYR A 424 -4.33 13.25 13.46
CA TYR A 424 -4.44 13.00 12.03
C TYR A 424 -4.67 14.30 11.24
N HIS A 425 -5.64 15.12 11.66
CA HIS A 425 -5.91 16.41 11.04
C HIS A 425 -4.79 17.44 11.25
N TYR A 426 -4.14 17.44 12.42
CA TYR A 426 -3.02 18.32 12.72
C TYR A 426 -1.87 18.14 11.71
N TYR A 427 -1.57 16.92 11.30
CA TYR A 427 -0.58 16.64 10.26
C TYR A 427 -1.07 16.89 8.83
N GLY A 428 -2.35 17.14 8.63
CA GLY A 428 -2.95 17.29 7.30
C GLY A 428 -2.95 15.99 6.51
N ALA A 429 -2.95 14.85 7.22
CA ALA A 429 -3.00 13.53 6.59
C ALA A 429 -4.29 13.37 5.78
N LYS A 430 -4.18 12.79 4.57
CA LYS A 430 -5.29 12.69 3.60
C LYS A 430 -5.84 11.27 3.45
N GLY A 431 -5.18 10.29 4.01
CA GLY A 431 -5.55 8.88 3.90
C GLY A 431 -4.71 7.99 4.82
N THR A 432 -5.02 6.71 4.84
CA THR A 432 -4.25 5.68 5.52
C THR A 432 -3.63 4.71 4.49
N PRO A 433 -2.40 4.23 4.72
CA PRO A 433 -1.53 4.63 5.82
C PRO A 433 -0.91 6.01 5.61
N THR A 434 -0.65 6.73 6.70
CA THR A 434 0.25 7.87 6.72
C THR A 434 1.32 7.61 7.79
N THR A 435 2.56 7.44 7.38
CA THR A 435 3.69 7.17 8.27
C THR A 435 4.57 8.40 8.38
N LEU A 436 5.00 8.74 9.59
CA LEU A 436 5.87 9.89 9.84
C LEU A 436 7.07 9.47 10.68
N VAL A 437 8.21 10.08 10.39
CA VAL A 437 9.42 10.02 11.22
C VAL A 437 9.75 11.42 11.68
N ASN A 438 9.77 11.65 12.99
CA ASN A 438 9.92 12.97 13.60
C ASN A 438 9.02 14.05 12.98
N GLY A 439 7.76 13.72 12.68
CA GLY A 439 6.77 14.64 12.11
C GLY A 439 6.94 14.91 10.61
N ARG A 440 7.77 14.14 9.90
CA ARG A 440 7.88 14.14 8.44
C ARG A 440 7.14 12.96 7.84
N ILE A 441 6.23 13.22 6.92
CA ILE A 441 5.55 12.16 6.16
C ILE A 441 6.57 11.44 5.27
N ILE A 442 6.54 10.11 5.31
CA ILE A 442 7.37 9.22 4.51
C ILE A 442 6.50 8.55 3.45
N GLU A 443 6.77 8.88 2.21
CA GLU A 443 6.04 8.32 1.07
C GLU A 443 6.54 6.92 0.70
N GLY A 444 5.66 6.12 0.06
CA GLY A 444 6.02 4.81 -0.48
C GLY A 444 6.20 3.70 0.56
N VAL A 445 5.52 3.82 1.69
CA VAL A 445 5.49 2.80 2.77
C VAL A 445 4.11 2.13 2.89
N ALA A 446 3.35 2.10 1.81
CA ALA A 446 2.02 1.50 1.74
C ALA A 446 2.02 0.27 0.82
N GLY A 447 1.08 -0.64 1.02
CA GLY A 447 0.85 -1.76 0.11
C GLY A 447 0.60 -3.10 0.81
N PRO A 448 0.59 -4.19 0.04
CA PRO A 448 0.45 -5.55 0.55
C PRO A 448 1.70 -6.03 1.31
N ALA A 449 1.60 -7.18 1.95
CA ALA A 449 2.68 -7.81 2.71
C ALA A 449 3.99 -8.02 1.92
N SER A 450 3.91 -8.20 0.60
CA SER A 450 5.08 -8.31 -0.29
C SER A 450 5.93 -7.04 -0.38
N LEU A 451 5.39 -5.86 0.00
CA LEU A 451 6.10 -4.58 -0.02
C LEU A 451 6.72 -4.18 1.33
N VAL A 452 6.69 -5.05 2.34
CA VAL A 452 7.24 -4.76 3.67
C VAL A 452 8.75 -4.47 3.61
N SER A 453 9.52 -5.24 2.84
CA SER A 453 10.98 -5.03 2.71
C SER A 453 11.33 -3.64 2.17
N SER A 454 10.57 -3.14 1.19
CA SER A 454 10.77 -1.79 0.66
C SER A 454 10.34 -0.71 1.68
N SER A 455 9.31 -0.98 2.47
CA SER A 455 8.87 -0.09 3.55
C SER A 455 9.90 -0.04 4.69
N LEU A 456 10.47 -1.18 5.06
CA LEU A 456 11.55 -1.29 6.04
C LEU A 456 12.77 -0.47 5.60
N LEU A 457 13.20 -0.62 4.35
CA LEU A 457 14.34 0.14 3.80
C LEU A 457 14.11 1.65 3.95
N ARG A 458 12.96 2.15 3.48
CA ARG A 458 12.64 3.59 3.53
C ARG A 458 12.55 4.13 4.95
N LEU A 459 11.92 3.39 5.86
CA LEU A 459 11.80 3.80 7.26
C LEU A 459 13.15 3.75 7.97
N SER A 460 13.95 2.73 7.73
CA SER A 460 15.29 2.58 8.31
C SER A 460 16.22 3.71 7.87
N ASP A 461 16.22 4.08 6.58
CA ASP A 461 17.00 5.19 6.05
C ASP A 461 16.64 6.51 6.75
N GLU A 462 15.35 6.84 6.84
CA GLU A 462 14.91 8.08 7.50
C GLU A 462 15.19 8.06 9.02
N ILE A 463 14.95 6.93 9.70
CA ILE A 463 15.27 6.79 11.13
C ILE A 463 16.76 7.00 11.37
N GLY A 464 17.63 6.38 10.56
CA GLY A 464 19.08 6.54 10.64
C GLY A 464 19.52 7.98 10.44
N GLU A 465 18.97 8.68 9.44
CA GLU A 465 19.20 10.10 9.21
C GLU A 465 18.81 10.95 10.44
N GLN A 466 17.63 10.68 11.00
CA GLN A 466 17.13 11.44 12.15
C GLN A 466 17.88 11.16 13.45
N LEU A 467 18.44 9.97 13.66
CA LEU A 467 19.27 9.62 14.82
C LEU A 467 20.62 10.35 14.83
N SER A 468 21.10 10.80 13.67
CA SER A 468 22.35 11.53 13.53
C SER A 468 22.27 13.01 13.87
N ILE A 469 21.04 13.54 14.13
CA ILE A 469 20.82 14.96 14.42
C ILE A 469 20.89 15.20 15.94
N ASP A 470 21.57 16.27 16.37
CA ASP A 470 21.61 16.65 17.78
C ASP A 470 20.25 17.11 18.31
N ALA A 471 19.99 16.84 19.59
CA ALA A 471 18.79 17.28 20.29
C ALA A 471 19.14 18.04 21.58
N PRO A 472 19.20 19.37 21.53
CA PRO A 472 19.64 20.19 22.65
C PRO A 472 18.53 20.44 23.69
N LEU A 473 17.69 19.43 23.98
CA LEU A 473 16.64 19.54 25.00
C LEU A 473 16.44 18.22 25.74
N GLU A 474 16.07 18.32 26.99
CA GLU A 474 15.79 17.20 27.88
C GLU A 474 14.31 17.15 28.24
N ILE A 475 13.70 15.98 28.09
CA ILE A 475 12.34 15.69 28.55
C ILE A 475 12.44 14.87 29.84
N SER A 476 11.73 15.31 30.88
CA SER A 476 11.57 14.59 32.12
C SER A 476 10.12 14.18 32.30
N ALA A 477 9.86 12.90 32.58
CA ALA A 477 8.52 12.44 32.88
C ALA A 477 8.52 11.39 33.98
N GLU A 478 7.46 11.38 34.78
CA GLU A 478 7.25 10.48 35.90
C GLU A 478 5.78 10.03 35.94
N VAL A 479 5.55 8.74 36.22
CA VAL A 479 4.22 8.18 36.46
C VAL A 479 4.20 7.52 37.83
N LYS A 480 3.21 7.88 38.67
CA LYS A 480 3.00 7.33 40.01
C LYS A 480 1.70 6.55 40.04
N PRO A 481 1.71 5.26 40.42
CA PRO A 481 0.49 4.49 40.55
C PRO A 481 -0.36 5.06 41.72
N GLY A 482 -1.68 5.10 41.49
CA GLY A 482 -2.69 5.48 42.45
C GLY A 482 -3.52 4.28 42.93
N LYS A 483 -4.77 4.53 43.30
CA LYS A 483 -5.74 3.47 43.64
C LYS A 483 -6.22 2.81 42.35
N ALA A 484 -6.75 1.58 42.45
CA ALA A 484 -7.24 0.73 41.37
C ALA A 484 -7.59 1.44 40.03
N GLY A 485 -6.79 1.23 39.00
CA GLY A 485 -6.99 1.80 37.67
C GLY A 485 -6.60 3.27 37.49
N LEU A 486 -6.02 3.92 38.52
CA LEU A 486 -5.59 5.31 38.50
C LEU A 486 -4.06 5.42 38.55
N ALA A 487 -3.51 6.40 37.85
CA ALA A 487 -2.14 6.85 38.01
C ALA A 487 -2.07 8.37 37.82
N THR A 488 -1.12 9.03 38.46
CA THR A 488 -0.80 10.43 38.19
C THR A 488 0.50 10.52 37.40
N PHE A 489 0.61 11.50 36.54
CA PHE A 489 1.84 11.74 35.78
C PHE A 489 2.23 13.22 35.81
N LYS A 490 3.51 13.45 35.62
CA LYS A 490 4.07 14.77 35.38
C LYS A 490 5.13 14.69 34.29
N ALA A 491 5.05 15.59 33.31
CA ALA A 491 6.01 15.70 32.24
C ALA A 491 6.48 17.16 32.13
N SER A 492 7.75 17.37 31.84
CA SER A 492 8.32 18.72 31.70
C SER A 492 9.51 18.73 30.75
N VAL A 493 9.80 19.89 30.20
CA VAL A 493 10.91 20.13 29.27
C VAL A 493 11.88 21.10 29.90
N LYS A 494 13.18 20.81 29.78
CA LYS A 494 14.29 21.72 30.06
C LYS A 494 15.06 22.00 28.79
N ALA A 495 15.30 23.26 28.51
CA ALA A 495 16.14 23.73 27.41
C ALA A 495 16.72 25.10 27.80
N ASP A 496 17.94 25.40 27.34
CA ASP A 496 18.59 26.68 27.61
C ASP A 496 17.87 27.86 26.91
N ASP A 497 17.22 27.58 25.77
CA ASP A 497 16.43 28.55 25.01
C ASP A 497 15.10 27.91 24.57
N LEU A 498 14.07 28.10 25.37
CA LEU A 498 12.77 27.52 25.13
C LEU A 498 11.98 28.33 24.10
N SER A 499 11.79 27.76 22.91
CA SER A 499 11.02 28.43 21.84
C SER A 499 9.52 28.47 22.13
N GLU A 500 8.89 29.64 21.96
CA GLU A 500 7.43 29.81 22.06
C GLU A 500 6.63 28.93 21.07
N ARG A 501 7.31 28.43 20.03
CA ARG A 501 6.71 27.52 19.03
C ARG A 501 6.69 26.06 19.46
N TRP A 502 7.44 25.70 20.49
CA TRP A 502 7.49 24.33 20.95
C TRP A 502 6.23 23.95 21.71
N ARG A 503 5.83 22.71 21.53
CA ARG A 503 4.64 22.14 22.15
C ARG A 503 5.01 20.81 22.79
N LEU A 504 4.56 20.61 24.00
CA LEU A 504 4.71 19.34 24.71
C LEU A 504 3.47 18.49 24.46
N ASN A 505 3.67 17.33 23.90
CA ASN A 505 2.63 16.34 23.64
C ASN A 505 2.79 15.17 24.60
N VAL A 506 1.65 14.68 25.11
CA VAL A 506 1.58 13.52 26.00
C VAL A 506 0.52 12.58 25.46
N VAL A 507 0.93 11.33 25.24
CA VAL A 507 0.11 10.28 24.62
C VAL A 507 0.21 9.01 25.44
N LEU A 508 -0.92 8.34 25.67
CA LEU A 508 -1.00 7.03 26.30
C LEU A 508 -1.15 5.97 25.21
N ALA A 509 -0.22 5.03 25.15
CA ALA A 509 -0.24 3.93 24.19
C ALA A 509 -0.18 2.57 24.88
N GLU A 510 -0.83 1.57 24.29
CA GLU A 510 -0.79 0.18 24.73
C GLU A 510 0.16 -0.61 23.82
N GLU A 511 1.12 -1.31 24.43
CA GLU A 511 2.23 -1.92 23.71
C GLU A 511 1.78 -2.94 22.66
N LYS A 512 0.84 -3.83 23.02
CA LYS A 512 0.38 -4.91 22.16
C LYS A 512 -1.12 -5.11 22.29
N VAL A 513 -1.84 -4.94 21.19
CA VAL A 513 -3.28 -5.17 21.11
C VAL A 513 -3.57 -6.29 20.12
N LYS A 514 -4.19 -7.37 20.58
CA LYS A 514 -4.63 -8.48 19.73
C LYS A 514 -6.02 -8.18 19.18
N PHE A 515 -6.11 -7.93 17.91
CA PHE A 515 -7.37 -7.65 17.22
C PHE A 515 -7.20 -7.88 15.72
N THR A 516 -7.92 -8.84 15.16
CA THR A 516 -7.88 -9.09 13.72
C THR A 516 -9.01 -8.32 13.04
N GLY A 517 -8.66 -7.29 12.28
CA GLY A 517 -9.57 -6.52 11.46
C GLY A 517 -9.71 -7.07 10.04
N GLN A 518 -10.34 -6.29 9.16
CA GLN A 518 -10.54 -6.69 7.76
C GLN A 518 -9.24 -6.75 6.95
N ASN A 519 -8.21 -5.97 7.32
CA ASN A 519 -6.87 -6.06 6.73
C ASN A 519 -6.08 -7.28 7.20
N GLN A 520 -6.65 -8.06 8.14
CA GLN A 520 -6.11 -9.31 8.65
C GLN A 520 -4.78 -9.19 9.42
N VAL A 521 -4.38 -7.99 9.81
CA VAL A 521 -3.28 -7.78 10.76
C VAL A 521 -3.77 -8.19 12.15
N PRO A 522 -3.20 -9.24 12.78
CA PRO A 522 -3.75 -9.79 14.03
C PRO A 522 -3.25 -9.10 15.29
N ILE A 523 -2.14 -8.37 15.20
CA ILE A 523 -1.45 -7.74 16.32
C ILE A 523 -1.07 -6.31 15.95
N HIS A 524 -1.49 -5.38 16.79
CA HIS A 524 -1.18 -3.96 16.65
C HIS A 524 -0.25 -3.51 17.78
N THR A 525 0.77 -2.74 17.42
CA THR A 525 1.89 -2.40 18.32
C THR A 525 1.85 -0.92 18.69
N MET A 526 2.05 -0.59 19.98
CA MET A 526 2.05 0.78 20.49
C MET A 526 0.81 1.58 20.11
N VAL A 527 -0.36 0.94 20.28
CA VAL A 527 -1.67 1.49 19.91
C VAL A 527 -2.02 2.66 20.80
N VAL A 528 -2.23 3.82 20.21
CA VAL A 528 -2.63 5.02 20.94
C VAL A 528 -4.05 4.85 21.49
N ARG A 529 -4.18 4.88 22.81
CA ARG A 529 -5.47 4.81 23.51
C ARG A 529 -6.01 6.18 23.83
N GLN A 530 -5.12 7.15 24.12
CA GLN A 530 -5.52 8.52 24.41
C GLN A 530 -4.41 9.52 24.03
N VAL A 531 -4.77 10.57 23.33
CA VAL A 531 -3.97 11.79 23.20
C VAL A 531 -4.38 12.71 24.34
N ILE A 532 -3.53 12.83 25.37
CA ILE A 532 -3.88 13.51 26.63
C ILE A 532 -3.85 15.03 26.48
N THR A 533 -2.88 15.55 25.74
CA THR A 533 -2.77 16.99 25.44
C THR A 533 -3.66 17.37 24.25
N PRO A 534 -3.95 18.67 24.02
CA PRO A 534 -4.53 19.11 22.77
C PRO A 534 -3.72 18.60 21.56
N SER A 535 -4.36 18.41 20.41
CA SER A 535 -3.73 17.86 19.21
C SER A 535 -2.47 18.60 18.76
N GLN A 536 -2.37 19.89 19.10
CA GLN A 536 -1.19 20.73 18.84
C GLN A 536 -0.16 20.67 19.98
N GLY A 537 -0.48 20.01 21.08
CA GLY A 537 0.34 20.01 22.31
C GLY A 537 0.12 21.23 23.19
N GLU A 538 0.70 21.20 24.39
CA GLU A 538 0.67 22.31 25.37
C GLU A 538 1.76 23.33 25.07
N SER A 539 1.40 24.61 25.23
CA SER A 539 2.29 25.76 25.03
C SER A 539 3.18 26.02 26.22
N PRO A 540 4.34 26.69 26.02
CA PRO A 540 5.14 27.22 27.13
C PRO A 540 4.33 28.17 28.02
N LYS A 541 4.63 28.12 29.32
CA LYS A 541 4.16 29.10 30.31
C LYS A 541 5.40 29.73 30.94
N GLY A 542 5.81 30.91 30.45
CA GLY A 542 7.10 31.49 30.77
C GLY A 542 8.26 30.62 30.25
N ASP A 543 9.24 30.35 31.08
CA ASP A 543 10.46 29.61 30.73
C ASP A 543 10.30 28.07 30.89
N ALA A 544 9.09 27.55 30.96
CA ALA A 544 8.84 26.13 31.15
C ALA A 544 7.66 25.60 30.31
N ILE A 545 7.76 24.35 29.90
CA ILE A 545 6.62 23.58 29.42
C ILE A 545 6.44 22.40 30.37
N SER A 546 5.26 22.28 30.97
CA SER A 546 4.93 21.13 31.81
C SER A 546 3.48 20.75 31.68
N VAL A 547 3.22 19.46 31.79
CA VAL A 547 1.89 18.85 31.79
C VAL A 547 1.83 17.89 32.97
N GLU A 548 0.79 17.98 33.74
CA GLU A 548 0.48 17.02 34.81
C GLU A 548 -0.98 16.59 34.73
N GLY A 549 -1.29 15.37 35.10
CA GLY A 549 -2.64 14.85 35.00
C GLY A 549 -2.81 13.49 35.64
N THR A 550 -3.97 12.91 35.38
CA THR A 550 -4.35 11.60 35.90
C THR A 550 -4.73 10.69 34.74
N ILE A 551 -4.18 9.49 34.71
CA ILE A 551 -4.63 8.38 33.88
C ILE A 551 -5.73 7.66 34.65
N ASP A 552 -6.94 7.59 34.10
CA ASP A 552 -8.09 6.88 34.64
C ASP A 552 -8.58 5.85 33.61
N LEU A 553 -8.19 4.58 33.82
CA LEU A 553 -8.51 3.50 32.87
C LEU A 553 -10.03 3.23 32.78
N LYS A 554 -10.79 3.47 33.86
CA LYS A 554 -12.24 3.28 33.82
C LYS A 554 -12.94 4.38 33.03
N ALA A 555 -12.53 5.62 33.21
CA ALA A 555 -13.05 6.74 32.43
C ALA A 555 -12.65 6.57 30.93
N LEU A 556 -11.42 6.17 30.66
CA LEU A 556 -10.94 5.90 29.29
C LEU A 556 -11.75 4.80 28.62
N ALA A 557 -11.96 3.65 29.27
CA ALA A 557 -12.79 2.57 28.74
C ALA A 557 -14.22 3.03 28.44
N THR A 558 -14.79 3.86 29.30
CA THR A 558 -16.13 4.43 29.10
C THR A 558 -16.16 5.35 27.88
N THR A 559 -15.14 6.21 27.72
CA THR A 559 -15.01 7.11 26.57
C THR A 559 -14.87 6.33 25.25
N LEU A 560 -13.99 5.33 25.21
CA LEU A 560 -13.76 4.53 24.01
C LEU A 560 -15.01 3.74 23.60
N ASN A 561 -15.68 3.07 24.55
CA ASN A 561 -16.94 2.37 24.28
C ASN A 561 -18.06 3.34 23.82
N GLY A 562 -18.14 4.52 24.44
CA GLY A 562 -19.11 5.55 24.05
C GLY A 562 -18.85 6.11 22.65
N SER A 563 -17.58 6.23 22.25
CA SER A 563 -17.19 6.65 20.89
C SER A 563 -17.56 5.57 19.87
N LEU A 564 -17.28 4.31 20.17
CA LEU A 564 -17.65 3.18 19.32
C LEU A 564 -19.17 3.11 19.10
N ALA A 565 -19.96 3.23 20.18
CA ALA A 565 -21.42 3.22 20.11
C ALA A 565 -22.00 4.38 19.26
N LYS A 566 -21.36 5.56 19.26
CA LYS A 566 -21.76 6.67 18.39
C LYS A 566 -21.52 6.33 16.91
N ILE A 567 -20.38 5.73 16.61
CA ILE A 567 -20.02 5.31 15.25
C ILE A 567 -20.97 4.20 14.76
N GLU A 568 -21.25 3.18 15.58
CA GLU A 568 -22.22 2.14 15.27
C GLU A 568 -23.60 2.72 14.92
N LYS A 569 -24.06 3.70 15.71
CA LYS A 569 -25.32 4.39 15.43
C LYS A 569 -25.28 5.19 14.13
N GLN A 570 -24.17 5.89 13.85
CA GLN A 570 -23.99 6.69 12.65
C GLN A 570 -24.02 5.81 11.39
N TYR A 571 -23.32 4.68 11.41
CA TYR A 571 -23.22 3.77 10.27
C TYR A 571 -24.31 2.69 10.24
N ARG A 572 -25.19 2.63 11.27
CA ARG A 572 -26.23 1.60 11.43
C ARG A 572 -25.67 0.18 11.35
N ALA A 573 -24.48 -0.01 11.88
CA ALA A 573 -23.76 -1.28 11.87
C ALA A 573 -23.19 -1.55 13.26
N GLU A 574 -23.14 -2.82 13.63
CA GLU A 574 -22.47 -3.27 14.85
C GLU A 574 -21.02 -3.59 14.52
N LEU A 575 -20.09 -3.01 15.23
CA LEU A 575 -18.65 -3.20 15.02
C LEU A 575 -18.10 -4.25 16.00
N PRO A 576 -17.05 -4.99 15.62
CA PRO A 576 -16.33 -5.84 16.57
C PRO A 576 -15.81 -5.02 17.74
N LYS A 577 -15.93 -5.55 18.96
CA LYS A 577 -15.43 -4.86 20.15
C LYS A 577 -13.92 -5.03 20.27
N ALA A 578 -13.21 -3.92 20.33
CA ALA A 578 -11.79 -3.92 20.64
C ALA A 578 -11.53 -4.35 22.08
N PRO A 579 -10.45 -5.09 22.36
CA PRO A 579 -10.05 -5.36 23.73
C PRO A 579 -9.64 -4.07 24.43
N LEU A 580 -10.08 -3.91 25.67
CA LEU A 580 -9.76 -2.79 26.57
C LEU A 580 -9.04 -3.32 27.82
N ASP A 581 -8.02 -4.16 27.60
CA ASP A 581 -7.26 -4.78 28.67
C ASP A 581 -6.28 -3.81 29.33
N PHE A 582 -5.82 -2.80 28.55
CA PHE A 582 -4.87 -1.78 28.99
C PHE A 582 -3.61 -2.36 29.63
N LYS A 583 -3.03 -3.36 28.97
CA LYS A 583 -1.80 -4.01 29.43
C LYS A 583 -0.57 -3.31 28.85
N ASN A 584 0.51 -3.31 29.65
CA ASN A 584 1.78 -2.73 29.20
C ASN A 584 1.61 -1.34 28.58
N LEU A 585 1.00 -0.43 29.35
CA LEU A 585 0.80 0.94 28.91
C LEU A 585 2.10 1.72 28.97
N HIS A 586 2.28 2.61 28.00
CA HIS A 586 3.38 3.55 27.93
C HIS A 586 2.87 4.98 27.90
N LEU A 587 3.50 5.86 28.66
CA LEU A 587 3.33 7.30 28.51
C LEU A 587 4.44 7.83 27.58
N VAL A 588 4.04 8.23 26.38
CA VAL A 588 4.95 8.81 25.39
C VAL A 588 4.84 10.32 25.47
N VAL A 589 6.00 10.97 25.64
CA VAL A 589 6.10 12.42 25.79
C VAL A 589 7.08 12.95 24.74
N PHE A 590 6.64 13.93 23.96
CA PHE A 590 7.51 14.50 22.93
C PHE A 590 7.30 16.01 22.75
N VAL A 591 8.39 16.68 22.34
CA VAL A 591 8.40 18.11 22.00
C VAL A 591 8.35 18.27 20.49
N GLN A 592 7.41 19.07 20.01
CA GLN A 592 7.17 19.34 18.61
C GLN A 592 7.20 20.84 18.31
N ASP A 593 7.84 21.23 17.23
CA ASP A 593 7.80 22.61 16.72
C ASP A 593 6.50 22.82 15.92
N ASN A 594 5.61 23.65 16.42
CA ASN A 594 4.28 23.85 15.83
C ASN A 594 4.29 24.55 14.45
N ARG A 595 5.43 25.16 14.05
CA ARG A 595 5.57 25.83 12.75
C ARG A 595 5.76 24.84 11.60
N ASN A 596 6.57 23.80 11.83
CA ASN A 596 6.97 22.84 10.80
C ASN A 596 6.64 21.39 11.16
N GLN A 597 5.96 21.18 12.29
CA GLN A 597 5.53 19.89 12.82
C GLN A 597 6.66 18.90 13.15
N ARG A 598 7.92 19.37 13.19
CA ARG A 598 9.08 18.52 13.47
C ARG A 598 9.19 18.19 14.95
N VAL A 599 9.35 16.89 15.25
CA VAL A 599 9.62 16.42 16.60
C VAL A 599 11.10 16.69 16.93
N ARG A 600 11.30 17.34 18.07
CA ARG A 600 12.62 17.74 18.56
C ARG A 600 13.25 16.68 19.43
N GLN A 601 12.44 16.08 20.31
CA GLN A 601 12.85 15.01 21.21
C GLN A 601 11.62 14.21 21.65
N VAL A 602 11.81 12.96 22.03
CA VAL A 602 10.77 12.05 22.51
C VAL A 602 11.32 11.14 23.60
N ILE A 603 10.47 10.77 24.56
CA ILE A 603 10.72 9.68 25.50
C ILE A 603 9.48 8.80 25.62
N SER A 604 9.68 7.54 25.96
CA SER A 604 8.65 6.59 26.33
C SER A 604 8.96 6.03 27.71
N ILE A 605 8.02 6.10 28.62
CA ILE A 605 8.16 5.50 29.95
C ILE A 605 7.02 4.51 30.21
N PRO A 606 7.30 3.35 30.79
CA PRO A 606 6.26 2.40 31.13
C PRO A 606 5.35 2.96 32.22
N VAL A 607 4.05 2.76 32.08
CA VAL A 607 3.09 3.02 33.13
C VAL A 607 3.09 1.79 34.06
N PRO A 608 3.26 1.95 35.38
CA PRO A 608 3.18 0.84 36.32
C PRO A 608 1.88 0.07 36.14
N GLU A 609 1.90 -1.23 36.34
CA GLU A 609 0.71 -2.07 36.20
C GLU A 609 -0.39 -1.55 37.14
N LEU A 610 -1.48 -1.08 36.54
CA LEU A 610 -2.64 -0.57 37.26
C LEU A 610 -3.62 -1.73 37.38
N SER A 611 -3.98 -2.11 38.63
CA SER A 611 -4.98 -3.15 38.84
C SER A 611 -6.24 -2.81 38.06
N SER A 612 -6.51 -3.57 37.02
CA SER A 612 -7.67 -3.34 36.12
C SER A 612 -8.96 -3.33 36.95
N PRO A 613 -9.79 -2.30 36.81
CA PRO A 613 -11.15 -2.42 37.30
C PRO A 613 -11.78 -3.58 36.52
N LYS A 614 -12.32 -4.58 37.22
CA LYS A 614 -13.14 -5.62 36.59
C LYS A 614 -14.29 -4.92 35.84
N VAL A 615 -14.09 -4.62 34.57
CA VAL A 615 -15.19 -4.21 33.70
C VAL A 615 -15.97 -5.49 33.48
N SER A 616 -17.09 -5.63 34.18
CA SER A 616 -18.04 -6.71 33.97
C SER A 616 -18.41 -6.65 32.48
N SER A 617 -17.99 -7.64 31.74
CA SER A 617 -18.62 -7.94 30.46
C SER A 617 -20.05 -8.34 30.79
N ALA A 618 -20.97 -7.39 30.76
CA ALA A 618 -22.37 -7.73 30.68
C ALA A 618 -22.57 -8.40 29.36
N ALA A 619 -22.54 -9.72 29.34
CA ALA A 619 -23.05 -10.51 28.25
C ALA A 619 -24.57 -10.25 28.15
N PRO A 620 -25.12 -10.09 26.96
CA PRO A 620 -26.53 -10.33 26.73
C PRO A 620 -26.81 -11.82 26.69
#